data_bdb9b1ce5b5417fc714ae78b45fa10c4
#
_entry.id   bdb9b1ce5b5417fc714ae78b45fa10c4
#
_cell.length_a   1.000
_cell.length_b   1.000
_cell.length_c   1.000
_cell.angle_alpha   90.00
_cell.angle_beta   90.00
_cell.angle_gamma   90.00
#
_symmetry.space_group_name_H-M   'P 1'
#
loop_
_entity.id
_entity.type
_entity.pdbx_description
1 polymer ?
#
loop_
_entity_poly.entity_id
_entity_poly.type
_entity_poly.pdbx_seq_one_letter_code
_entity_poly.pdbx_strand_id
1 'polypeptide(L)'
;MGMGRSPVSQSVDAYTWMSLLTSCGNPNRPAKACDTRFEITDEFAEQLKADGYEIVGRYLTEPGQESLNPADYFKAIRTGELERIVKHGLKYFPIFQEYSTKLTHFTPEAGKRHAQEAVKAAQRLGVPPTVIYFAVDMDVYEYQVEDVIVPYFKAIQDNLSDGYGVGIYASRNTCSIVSEHGYSISSFVSDMSTGFSGNLGFPIPANWNYDQFAEISGYHDKWDLDRVAYSGRVSACGYVSNTSTGGYDDPDPSDSAKDPFYQWILGVENECVSEMGTIFNPLYAYRSSIGEFILEWLRKPKYWSDGSSGKQLMWHTYTPELSTSAEVAQARAVCVTVCKRQHDIRTSGVYPDIAHCAATMLGYLTWGVETRQDKYGLGDLGGWPLDLLQIWGAYTREGKGADLAQWLHAHLGSLEDGVGFGYADVLADADAWMLTKYMKEHVSEHSLSEAIKTTFSQSHTHRIARFYKSRFGGVADNVVRAFLPLLNGIDVGDANFTCTLGMLQGAANANTLPSMSEGAVLARAYAAFLANPHR
;
A
#
# COMPACT_ATOMS: atom_id res chain seq x y z
N MET A 1 -0.75 19.41 -21.00
CA MET A 1 -1.63 20.52 -21.40
C MET A 1 -3.07 20.16 -20.95
N GLY A 2 -3.43 20.60 -19.73
CA GLY A 2 -4.70 20.25 -19.08
C GLY A 2 -5.97 20.77 -19.76
N MET A 3 -5.83 21.58 -20.78
CA MET A 3 -6.97 22.19 -21.48
C MET A 3 -7.41 21.46 -22.76
N GLY A 4 -6.95 20.24 -23.00
CA GLY A 4 -7.38 19.39 -24.10
C GLY A 4 -6.97 19.91 -25.50
N ARG A 5 -5.91 20.72 -25.59
CA ARG A 5 -5.43 21.27 -26.86
C ARG A 5 -4.32 20.45 -27.47
N SER A 6 -4.42 20.18 -28.78
CA SER A 6 -3.26 19.75 -29.58
C SER A 6 -2.27 20.91 -29.72
N PRO A 7 -0.95 20.61 -29.83
CA PRO A 7 0.04 21.67 -29.95
C PRO A 7 -0.11 22.46 -31.24
N VAL A 8 0.00 23.76 -31.11
CA VAL A 8 0.22 24.76 -32.16
C VAL A 8 -0.86 24.87 -33.25
N SER A 9 -1.89 25.67 -32.98
CA SER A 9 -2.71 26.27 -34.03
C SER A 9 -2.06 27.60 -34.48
N GLN A 10 -1.97 27.83 -35.79
CA GLN A 10 -1.57 29.14 -36.35
C GLN A 10 -2.73 30.15 -36.35
N SER A 11 -3.91 29.76 -35.89
CA SER A 11 -5.10 30.59 -35.81
C SER A 11 -5.66 30.59 -34.41
N VAL A 12 -6.24 31.70 -33.99
CA VAL A 12 -6.97 31.84 -32.72
C VAL A 12 -8.38 31.34 -32.94
N ASP A 13 -8.62 30.09 -32.60
CA ASP A 13 -9.96 29.49 -32.61
C ASP A 13 -10.72 29.77 -31.30
N ALA A 14 -12.00 29.36 -31.23
CA ALA A 14 -12.83 29.54 -30.06
C ALA A 14 -12.23 28.90 -28.79
N TYR A 15 -11.58 27.73 -28.91
CA TYR A 15 -10.92 27.06 -27.79
C TYR A 15 -9.71 27.85 -27.27
N THR A 16 -8.97 28.50 -28.17
CA THR A 16 -7.87 29.39 -27.82
C THR A 16 -8.38 30.58 -27.03
N TRP A 17 -9.46 31.24 -27.51
CA TRP A 17 -10.08 32.35 -26.80
C TRP A 17 -10.58 31.92 -25.42
N MET A 18 -11.29 30.81 -25.31
CA MET A 18 -11.74 30.29 -24.01
C MET A 18 -10.57 30.09 -23.04
N SER A 19 -9.47 29.51 -23.52
CA SER A 19 -8.28 29.26 -22.69
C SER A 19 -7.51 30.54 -22.28
N LEU A 20 -7.68 31.63 -23.02
CA LEU A 20 -7.08 32.93 -22.71
C LEU A 20 -7.93 33.78 -21.75
N LEU A 21 -9.26 33.60 -21.80
CA LEU A 21 -10.20 34.46 -21.08
C LEU A 21 -10.73 33.84 -19.80
N THR A 22 -10.65 32.52 -19.66
CA THR A 22 -11.13 31.82 -18.46
C THR A 22 -10.14 30.73 -18.02
N SER A 23 -10.06 30.47 -16.72
CA SER A 23 -9.25 29.37 -16.17
C SER A 23 -9.75 27.99 -16.61
N CYS A 24 -11.05 27.81 -16.69
CA CYS A 24 -11.65 26.52 -17.08
C CYS A 24 -11.46 26.17 -18.57
N GLY A 25 -11.12 27.12 -19.42
CA GLY A 25 -10.99 26.89 -20.87
C GLY A 25 -12.31 26.47 -21.52
N ASN A 26 -12.30 25.46 -22.40
CA ASN A 26 -13.52 24.93 -23.02
C ASN A 26 -14.34 24.11 -22.01
N PRO A 27 -15.51 24.56 -21.55
CA PRO A 27 -16.34 23.81 -20.61
C PRO A 27 -16.97 22.53 -21.23
N ASN A 28 -16.98 22.42 -22.55
CA ASN A 28 -17.55 21.28 -23.28
C ASN A 28 -16.51 20.22 -23.67
N ARG A 29 -15.26 20.34 -23.19
CA ARG A 29 -14.26 19.31 -23.43
C ARG A 29 -14.64 17.98 -22.78
N PRO A 30 -14.21 16.82 -23.31
CA PRO A 30 -14.48 15.53 -22.69
C PRO A 30 -13.94 15.46 -21.25
N ALA A 31 -14.66 14.82 -20.34
CA ALA A 31 -14.26 14.55 -18.98
C ALA A 31 -14.33 13.05 -18.69
N LYS A 32 -13.28 12.52 -18.07
CA LYS A 32 -13.25 11.13 -17.59
C LYS A 32 -13.63 11.01 -16.12
N ALA A 33 -13.58 12.11 -15.40
CA ALA A 33 -13.93 12.17 -13.99
C ALA A 33 -15.02 13.23 -13.76
N CYS A 34 -15.71 13.08 -12.65
CA CYS A 34 -16.63 14.08 -12.10
C CYS A 34 -16.48 14.09 -10.57
N ASP A 35 -17.02 15.11 -9.92
CA ASP A 35 -17.32 15.05 -8.49
C ASP A 35 -18.76 15.54 -8.25
N THR A 36 -19.35 15.08 -7.17
CA THR A 36 -20.73 15.41 -6.83
C THR A 36 -20.99 15.24 -5.33
N ARG A 37 -21.95 16.04 -4.82
CA ARG A 37 -22.50 15.87 -3.47
C ARG A 37 -23.53 14.74 -3.36
N PHE A 38 -24.13 14.34 -4.47
CA PHE A 38 -25.20 13.35 -4.48
C PHE A 38 -24.67 11.93 -4.26
N GLU A 39 -25.48 11.10 -3.58
CA GLU A 39 -25.18 9.67 -3.46
C GLU A 39 -25.11 9.01 -4.85
N ILE A 40 -24.10 8.20 -5.06
CA ILE A 40 -24.01 7.38 -6.27
C ILE A 40 -24.88 6.14 -6.09
N THR A 41 -26.12 6.23 -6.57
CA THR A 41 -27.06 5.11 -6.70
C THR A 41 -26.68 4.21 -7.87
N ASP A 42 -27.28 3.00 -7.96
CA ASP A 42 -27.07 2.13 -9.13
C ASP A 42 -27.45 2.86 -10.43
N GLU A 43 -28.58 3.57 -10.45
CA GLU A 43 -29.03 4.36 -11.60
C GLU A 43 -28.02 5.46 -11.97
N PHE A 44 -27.50 6.19 -10.98
CA PHE A 44 -26.54 7.26 -11.24
C PHE A 44 -25.20 6.68 -11.78
N ALA A 45 -24.71 5.58 -11.20
CA ALA A 45 -23.53 4.90 -11.68
C ALA A 45 -23.66 4.42 -13.13
N GLU A 46 -24.82 3.87 -13.52
CA GLU A 46 -25.11 3.45 -14.89
C GLU A 46 -25.08 4.63 -15.87
N GLN A 47 -25.70 5.77 -15.50
CA GLN A 47 -25.68 6.97 -16.34
C GLN A 47 -24.27 7.54 -16.49
N LEU A 48 -23.50 7.65 -15.39
CA LEU A 48 -22.11 8.09 -15.45
C LEU A 48 -21.29 7.23 -16.43
N LYS A 49 -21.43 5.92 -16.35
CA LYS A 49 -20.73 5.01 -17.29
C LYS A 49 -21.19 5.17 -18.72
N ALA A 50 -22.50 5.30 -18.96
CA ALA A 50 -23.06 5.50 -20.30
C ALA A 50 -22.52 6.78 -20.95
N ASP A 51 -22.30 7.83 -20.16
CA ASP A 51 -21.76 9.12 -20.61
C ASP A 51 -20.22 9.16 -20.63
N GLY A 52 -19.55 8.04 -20.33
CA GLY A 52 -18.10 7.87 -20.47
C GLY A 52 -17.28 8.33 -19.27
N TYR A 53 -17.91 8.56 -18.12
CA TYR A 53 -17.17 8.78 -16.87
C TYR A 53 -16.56 7.46 -16.36
N GLU A 54 -15.34 7.57 -15.84
CA GLU A 54 -14.58 6.45 -15.28
C GLU A 54 -14.36 6.60 -13.77
N ILE A 55 -14.40 7.86 -13.27
CA ILE A 55 -13.97 8.20 -11.91
C ILE A 55 -14.95 9.21 -11.31
N VAL A 56 -15.28 9.04 -10.01
CA VAL A 56 -16.13 9.98 -9.27
C VAL A 56 -15.48 10.43 -7.96
N GLY A 57 -15.41 11.74 -7.72
CA GLY A 57 -14.99 12.35 -6.46
C GLY A 57 -16.14 12.35 -5.46
N ARG A 58 -15.89 11.89 -4.24
CA ARG A 58 -16.90 11.82 -3.19
C ARG A 58 -16.36 12.30 -1.85
N TYR A 59 -17.23 12.89 -1.05
CA TYR A 59 -16.89 13.50 0.23
C TYR A 59 -16.92 12.50 1.38
N LEU A 60 -15.79 12.36 2.11
CA LEU A 60 -15.67 11.42 3.23
C LEU A 60 -16.62 11.71 4.39
N THR A 61 -16.83 13.00 4.66
CA THR A 61 -17.62 13.49 5.80
C THR A 61 -18.36 14.77 5.46
N GLU A 62 -19.21 15.21 6.39
CA GLU A 62 -19.81 16.53 6.41
C GLU A 62 -19.96 17.04 7.85
N PRO A 63 -20.04 18.37 8.07
CA PRO A 63 -20.19 18.93 9.42
C PRO A 63 -21.41 18.40 10.15
N GLY A 64 -21.24 17.95 11.40
CA GLY A 64 -22.34 17.45 12.24
C GLY A 64 -22.92 16.10 11.82
N GLN A 65 -22.23 15.37 10.96
CA GLN A 65 -22.66 14.07 10.41
C GLN A 65 -23.11 13.07 11.47
N GLU A 66 -22.45 13.05 12.64
CA GLU A 66 -22.76 12.13 13.75
C GLU A 66 -24.15 12.34 14.34
N SER A 67 -24.76 13.49 14.08
CA SER A 67 -26.11 13.85 14.54
C SER A 67 -27.19 13.60 13.48
N LEU A 68 -26.81 13.20 12.26
CA LEU A 68 -27.70 13.05 11.11
C LEU A 68 -28.02 11.57 10.85
N ASN A 69 -29.22 11.33 10.35
CA ASN A 69 -29.51 10.04 9.73
C ASN A 69 -28.76 9.94 8.39
N PRO A 70 -28.14 8.81 8.04
CA PRO A 70 -27.46 8.64 6.75
C PRO A 70 -28.31 9.00 5.51
N ALA A 71 -29.63 8.85 5.58
CA ALA A 71 -30.54 9.27 4.52
C ALA A 71 -30.57 10.80 4.30
N ASP A 72 -30.25 11.56 5.35
CA ASP A 72 -30.29 13.02 5.37
C ASP A 72 -28.93 13.68 5.08
N TYR A 73 -27.89 12.90 4.80
CA TYR A 73 -26.57 13.45 4.48
C TYR A 73 -26.65 14.33 3.23
N PHE A 74 -26.09 15.52 3.34
CA PHE A 74 -26.03 16.46 2.22
C PHE A 74 -25.01 16.03 1.17
N LYS A 75 -23.81 15.59 1.62
CA LYS A 75 -22.70 15.23 0.71
C LYS A 75 -21.89 14.01 1.14
N ALA A 76 -21.93 13.62 2.40
CA ALA A 76 -21.11 12.52 2.89
C ALA A 76 -21.44 11.18 2.23
N ILE A 77 -20.41 10.36 2.00
CA ILE A 77 -20.54 9.00 1.48
C ILE A 77 -21.38 8.17 2.45
N ARG A 78 -22.32 7.39 1.89
CA ARG A 78 -23.18 6.49 2.63
C ARG A 78 -22.60 5.08 2.68
N THR A 79 -22.98 4.32 3.69
CA THR A 79 -22.57 2.91 3.80
C THR A 79 -22.96 2.13 2.56
N GLY A 80 -22.04 1.38 1.96
CA GLY A 80 -22.26 0.60 0.74
C GLY A 80 -22.19 1.38 -0.56
N GLU A 81 -21.98 2.71 -0.51
CA GLU A 81 -21.89 3.54 -1.71
C GLU A 81 -20.60 3.32 -2.49
N LEU A 82 -19.46 3.21 -1.81
CA LEU A 82 -18.18 2.96 -2.48
C LEU A 82 -18.15 1.59 -3.15
N GLU A 83 -18.70 0.57 -2.50
CA GLU A 83 -18.87 -0.76 -3.07
C GLU A 83 -19.74 -0.74 -4.34
N ARG A 84 -20.80 0.05 -4.33
CA ARG A 84 -21.67 0.24 -5.48
C ARG A 84 -20.92 0.90 -6.65
N ILE A 85 -20.16 1.95 -6.38
CA ILE A 85 -19.31 2.63 -7.37
C ILE A 85 -18.37 1.61 -8.05
N VAL A 86 -17.65 0.82 -7.26
CA VAL A 86 -16.70 -0.18 -7.76
C VAL A 86 -17.40 -1.31 -8.49
N LYS A 87 -18.52 -1.81 -7.98
CA LYS A 87 -19.34 -2.85 -8.62
C LYS A 87 -19.78 -2.48 -10.04
N HIS A 88 -20.08 -1.20 -10.28
CA HIS A 88 -20.38 -0.69 -11.61
C HIS A 88 -19.14 -0.44 -12.48
N GLY A 89 -17.93 -0.76 -11.97
CA GLY A 89 -16.64 -0.58 -12.69
C GLY A 89 -16.24 0.88 -12.82
N LEU A 90 -16.73 1.75 -11.94
CA LEU A 90 -16.24 3.10 -11.72
C LEU A 90 -15.12 3.07 -10.65
N LYS A 91 -14.27 4.09 -10.68
CA LYS A 91 -13.30 4.38 -9.63
C LYS A 91 -13.73 5.62 -8.86
N TYR A 92 -13.12 5.86 -7.70
CA TYR A 92 -13.40 7.04 -6.91
C TYR A 92 -12.12 7.69 -6.36
N PHE A 93 -12.24 8.94 -5.91
CA PHE A 93 -11.23 9.61 -5.12
C PHE A 93 -11.89 10.36 -3.95
N PRO A 94 -11.27 10.32 -2.74
CA PRO A 94 -11.86 10.90 -1.55
C PRO A 94 -11.56 12.40 -1.42
N ILE A 95 -12.59 13.17 -1.06
CA ILE A 95 -12.52 14.60 -0.76
C ILE A 95 -12.84 14.78 0.73
N PHE A 96 -12.08 15.62 1.43
CA PHE A 96 -12.39 16.06 2.77
C PHE A 96 -12.69 17.55 2.78
N GLN A 97 -13.90 17.90 3.19
CA GLN A 97 -14.35 19.29 3.30
C GLN A 97 -15.28 19.46 4.48
N GLU A 98 -14.86 20.17 5.51
CA GLU A 98 -15.74 20.64 6.60
C GLU A 98 -16.36 21.99 6.21
N TYR A 99 -15.85 23.11 6.76
CA TYR A 99 -16.38 24.46 6.51
C TYR A 99 -15.49 25.31 5.61
N SER A 100 -14.81 24.85 4.67
CA SER A 100 -13.68 25.40 3.91
C SER A 100 -13.91 26.73 3.14
N THR A 101 -14.74 27.62 3.66
CA THR A 101 -15.23 28.84 2.97
C THR A 101 -14.82 30.15 3.65
N LYS A 102 -14.01 30.13 4.72
CA LYS A 102 -13.48 31.31 5.42
C LYS A 102 -12.07 31.06 5.90
N LEU A 103 -11.20 32.07 5.87
CA LEU A 103 -9.82 31.95 6.36
C LEU A 103 -9.73 31.43 7.79
N THR A 104 -10.68 31.80 8.66
CA THR A 104 -10.72 31.35 10.05
C THR A 104 -10.96 29.85 10.22
N HIS A 105 -11.31 29.13 9.15
CA HIS A 105 -11.45 27.67 9.17
C HIS A 105 -10.10 26.94 9.04
N PHE A 106 -9.05 27.63 8.58
CA PHE A 106 -7.75 27.05 8.28
C PHE A 106 -6.72 27.39 9.34
N THR A 107 -6.83 26.82 10.53
CA THR A 107 -5.79 26.92 11.57
C THR A 107 -4.97 25.63 11.64
N PRO A 108 -3.74 25.67 12.20
CA PRO A 108 -2.97 24.44 12.43
C PRO A 108 -3.72 23.40 13.28
N GLU A 109 -4.50 23.85 14.28
CA GLU A 109 -5.33 22.98 15.12
C GLU A 109 -6.45 22.33 14.31
N ALA A 110 -7.08 23.09 13.41
CA ALA A 110 -8.05 22.53 12.48
C ALA A 110 -7.39 21.54 11.52
N GLY A 111 -6.21 21.83 10.99
CA GLY A 111 -5.44 20.93 10.14
C GLY A 111 -5.16 19.57 10.80
N LYS A 112 -4.71 19.60 12.04
CA LYS A 112 -4.51 18.39 12.84
C LYS A 112 -5.82 17.60 13.02
N ARG A 113 -6.90 18.27 13.39
CA ARG A 113 -8.21 17.63 13.59
C ARG A 113 -8.71 17.03 12.27
N HIS A 114 -8.68 17.79 11.16
CA HIS A 114 -9.16 17.35 9.85
C HIS A 114 -8.37 16.14 9.32
N ALA A 115 -7.05 16.09 9.54
CA ALA A 115 -6.25 14.92 9.20
C ALA A 115 -6.74 13.66 9.93
N GLN A 116 -6.96 13.76 11.25
CA GLN A 116 -7.43 12.65 12.07
C GLN A 116 -8.86 12.21 11.72
N GLU A 117 -9.76 13.16 11.46
CA GLU A 117 -11.14 12.89 11.04
C GLU A 117 -11.19 12.25 9.65
N ALA A 118 -10.38 12.73 8.71
CA ALA A 118 -10.28 12.18 7.37
C ALA A 118 -9.81 10.71 7.40
N VAL A 119 -8.78 10.40 8.19
CA VAL A 119 -8.29 9.03 8.38
C VAL A 119 -9.37 8.13 8.96
N LYS A 120 -10.03 8.55 10.06
CA LYS A 120 -11.11 7.78 10.69
C LYS A 120 -12.27 7.52 9.72
N ALA A 121 -12.66 8.55 8.94
CA ALA A 121 -13.75 8.41 7.98
C ALA A 121 -13.36 7.48 6.83
N ALA A 122 -12.15 7.63 6.29
CA ALA A 122 -11.64 6.78 5.22
C ALA A 122 -11.58 5.31 5.66
N GLN A 123 -11.03 5.04 6.85
CA GLN A 123 -10.99 3.69 7.42
C GLN A 123 -12.39 3.09 7.62
N ARG A 124 -13.30 3.85 8.25
CA ARG A 124 -14.69 3.41 8.46
C ARG A 124 -15.41 3.05 7.14
N LEU A 125 -15.14 3.80 6.07
CA LEU A 125 -15.73 3.60 4.76
C LEU A 125 -15.00 2.55 3.91
N GLY A 126 -13.90 2.00 4.42
CA GLY A 126 -13.08 1.06 3.66
C GLY A 126 -12.32 1.72 2.50
N VAL A 127 -12.04 3.02 2.57
CA VAL A 127 -11.18 3.68 1.58
C VAL A 127 -9.74 3.21 1.78
N PRO A 128 -9.09 2.62 0.76
CA PRO A 128 -7.70 2.20 0.89
C PRO A 128 -6.76 3.40 1.06
N PRO A 129 -5.51 3.21 1.54
CA PRO A 129 -4.49 4.22 1.50
C PRO A 129 -4.36 4.86 0.11
N THR A 130 -4.66 6.13 0.03
CA THR A 130 -4.69 6.93 -1.20
C THR A 130 -4.50 8.40 -0.88
N VAL A 131 -4.56 9.27 -1.88
CA VAL A 131 -4.54 10.72 -1.67
C VAL A 131 -5.94 11.21 -1.27
N ILE A 132 -6.06 11.86 -0.12
CA ILE A 132 -7.27 12.56 0.32
C ILE A 132 -7.12 14.04 -0.03
N TYR A 133 -8.07 14.60 -0.78
CA TYR A 133 -8.04 15.99 -1.20
C TYR A 133 -8.75 16.88 -0.18
N PHE A 134 -7.97 17.70 0.54
CA PHE A 134 -8.49 18.65 1.52
C PHE A 134 -8.86 19.97 0.83
N ALA A 135 -10.09 20.40 1.02
CA ALA A 135 -10.67 21.51 0.27
C ALA A 135 -10.36 22.88 0.91
N VAL A 136 -9.90 23.80 0.06
CA VAL A 136 -9.86 25.26 0.28
C VAL A 136 -10.80 25.89 -0.74
N ASP A 137 -12.08 25.94 -0.40
CA ASP A 137 -13.18 26.33 -1.30
C ASP A 137 -13.53 27.80 -1.12
N MET A 138 -12.54 28.68 -1.33
CA MET A 138 -12.67 30.12 -1.29
C MET A 138 -11.54 30.79 -2.07
N ASP A 139 -11.76 32.05 -2.44
CA ASP A 139 -10.69 32.88 -3.00
C ASP A 139 -9.67 33.26 -1.91
N VAL A 140 -8.39 32.98 -2.18
CA VAL A 140 -7.28 33.21 -1.23
C VAL A 140 -6.18 33.96 -1.95
N TYR A 141 -5.78 35.11 -1.40
CA TYR A 141 -4.64 35.89 -1.91
C TYR A 141 -3.31 35.26 -1.50
N GLU A 142 -2.28 35.47 -2.28
CA GLU A 142 -0.96 34.85 -2.09
C GLU A 142 -0.41 34.96 -0.66
N TYR A 143 -0.45 36.19 -0.06
CA TYR A 143 -0.01 36.38 1.32
C TYR A 143 -0.85 35.57 2.36
N GLN A 144 -2.13 35.34 2.06
CA GLN A 144 -3.00 34.52 2.91
C GLN A 144 -2.71 33.03 2.75
N VAL A 145 -2.27 32.63 1.55
CA VAL A 145 -1.81 31.26 1.33
C VAL A 145 -0.61 30.98 2.22
N GLU A 146 0.40 31.86 2.19
CA GLU A 146 1.61 31.70 3.00
C GLU A 146 1.34 31.76 4.52
N ASP A 147 0.54 32.75 4.95
CA ASP A 147 0.33 33.02 6.38
C ASP A 147 -0.68 32.04 7.03
N VAL A 148 -1.62 31.48 6.27
CA VAL A 148 -2.75 30.71 6.80
C VAL A 148 -2.85 29.30 6.22
N ILE A 149 -2.84 29.16 4.89
CA ILE A 149 -3.09 27.85 4.25
C ILE A 149 -1.87 26.93 4.36
N VAL A 150 -0.66 27.44 4.18
CA VAL A 150 0.59 26.66 4.32
C VAL A 150 0.73 26.07 5.73
N PRO A 151 0.57 26.81 6.84
CA PRO A 151 0.59 26.24 8.19
C PRO A 151 -0.51 25.19 8.44
N TYR A 152 -1.70 25.40 7.88
CA TYR A 152 -2.80 24.43 7.96
C TYR A 152 -2.44 23.11 7.26
N PHE A 153 -1.91 23.15 6.02
CA PHE A 153 -1.48 21.96 5.29
C PHE A 153 -0.27 21.28 5.90
N LYS A 154 0.65 22.06 6.50
CA LYS A 154 1.74 21.50 7.29
C LYS A 154 1.19 20.65 8.44
N ALA A 155 0.21 21.18 9.16
CA ALA A 155 -0.41 20.42 10.26
C ALA A 155 -1.18 19.18 9.78
N ILE A 156 -1.82 19.23 8.60
CA ILE A 156 -2.41 18.03 7.98
C ILE A 156 -1.32 16.99 7.71
N GLN A 157 -0.24 17.37 7.05
CA GLN A 157 0.86 16.45 6.70
C GLN A 157 1.52 15.83 7.93
N ASP A 158 1.74 16.63 8.97
CA ASP A 158 2.35 16.16 10.21
C ASP A 158 1.45 15.16 10.98
N ASN A 159 0.14 15.13 10.71
CA ASN A 159 -0.85 14.32 11.44
C ASN A 159 -1.65 13.33 10.58
N LEU A 160 -1.51 13.36 9.26
CA LEU A 160 -2.14 12.36 8.40
C LEU A 160 -1.36 11.05 8.50
N SER A 161 -2.04 9.97 8.88
CA SER A 161 -1.47 8.66 9.18
C SER A 161 -1.94 7.59 8.20
N ASP A 162 -1.56 6.34 8.47
CA ASP A 162 -2.12 5.14 7.87
C ASP A 162 -1.96 5.03 6.34
N GLY A 163 -0.87 5.61 5.82
CA GLY A 163 -0.52 5.53 4.41
C GLY A 163 -1.28 6.48 3.48
N TYR A 164 -2.19 7.31 4.03
CA TYR A 164 -2.86 8.33 3.24
C TYR A 164 -1.91 9.48 2.87
N GLY A 165 -2.04 9.97 1.63
CA GLY A 165 -1.30 11.12 1.14
C GLY A 165 -2.14 12.41 1.20
N VAL A 166 -1.46 13.55 1.37
CA VAL A 166 -2.13 14.86 1.35
C VAL A 166 -2.32 15.33 -0.08
N GLY A 167 -3.57 15.51 -0.49
CA GLY A 167 -3.97 16.27 -1.68
C GLY A 167 -4.59 17.60 -1.29
N ILE A 168 -4.58 18.56 -2.22
CA ILE A 168 -5.24 19.85 -2.06
C ILE A 168 -6.29 20.07 -3.13
N TYR A 169 -7.49 20.55 -2.77
CA TYR A 169 -8.45 21.14 -3.68
C TYR A 169 -8.46 22.66 -3.46
N ALA A 170 -8.04 23.44 -4.47
CA ALA A 170 -8.00 24.89 -4.40
C ALA A 170 -7.77 25.53 -5.79
N SER A 171 -7.65 26.87 -5.83
CA SER A 171 -7.17 27.59 -7.01
C SER A 171 -5.74 27.19 -7.39
N ARG A 172 -5.33 27.44 -8.65
CA ARG A 172 -4.01 27.07 -9.19
C ARG A 172 -2.85 27.59 -8.35
N ASN A 173 -2.87 28.87 -7.99
CA ASN A 173 -1.80 29.48 -7.21
C ASN A 173 -1.69 28.86 -5.82
N THR A 174 -2.83 28.69 -5.13
CA THR A 174 -2.87 28.03 -3.81
C THR A 174 -2.34 26.61 -3.88
N CYS A 175 -2.75 25.82 -4.86
CA CYS A 175 -2.23 24.46 -5.09
C CYS A 175 -0.72 24.46 -5.32
N SER A 176 -0.21 25.39 -6.16
CA SER A 176 1.22 25.48 -6.47
C SER A 176 2.04 25.80 -5.22
N ILE A 177 1.66 26.83 -4.45
CA ILE A 177 2.40 27.24 -3.25
C ILE A 177 2.45 26.11 -2.22
N VAL A 178 1.32 25.47 -1.90
CA VAL A 178 1.27 24.36 -0.92
C VAL A 178 2.10 23.17 -1.40
N SER A 179 2.10 22.89 -2.70
CA SER A 179 2.92 21.83 -3.30
C SER A 179 4.42 22.15 -3.27
N GLU A 180 4.82 23.40 -3.52
CA GLU A 180 6.21 23.84 -3.47
C GLU A 180 6.79 23.79 -2.05
N HIS A 181 5.97 24.03 -1.03
CA HIS A 181 6.33 23.76 0.37
C HIS A 181 6.42 22.26 0.72
N GLY A 182 6.05 21.37 -0.20
CA GLY A 182 6.07 19.93 0.02
C GLY A 182 4.92 19.39 0.88
N TYR A 183 3.86 20.17 1.12
CA TYR A 183 2.74 19.79 1.99
C TYR A 183 1.55 19.19 1.25
N SER A 184 1.61 19.10 -0.08
CA SER A 184 0.69 18.30 -0.88
C SER A 184 1.42 17.55 -2.00
N ILE A 185 1.08 16.28 -2.19
CA ILE A 185 1.68 15.45 -3.24
C ILE A 185 0.86 15.46 -4.53
N SER A 186 -0.37 15.95 -4.48
CA SER A 186 -1.31 15.97 -5.61
C SER A 186 -2.29 17.13 -5.49
N SER A 187 -2.67 17.73 -6.62
CA SER A 187 -3.61 18.83 -6.68
C SER A 187 -4.87 18.48 -7.45
N PHE A 188 -6.01 18.85 -6.89
CA PHE A 188 -7.32 18.93 -7.51
C PHE A 188 -7.68 20.41 -7.69
N VAL A 189 -7.56 20.90 -8.91
CA VAL A 189 -7.66 22.33 -9.21
C VAL A 189 -9.10 22.74 -9.39
N SER A 190 -9.51 23.87 -8.79
CA SER A 190 -10.86 24.44 -8.89
C SER A 190 -10.98 25.44 -10.04
N ASP A 191 -10.61 25.06 -11.28
CA ASP A 191 -10.58 25.97 -12.43
C ASP A 191 -11.95 26.53 -12.81
N MET A 192 -13.05 25.82 -12.50
CA MET A 192 -14.42 26.31 -12.70
C MET A 192 -14.75 27.54 -11.84
N SER A 193 -14.05 27.73 -10.73
CA SER A 193 -14.18 28.93 -9.90
C SER A 193 -13.45 30.11 -10.55
N THR A 194 -13.97 30.55 -11.70
CA THR A 194 -13.35 31.57 -12.58
C THR A 194 -13.18 32.94 -11.93
N GLY A 195 -13.92 33.21 -10.85
CA GLY A 195 -13.80 34.41 -10.05
C GLY A 195 -12.66 34.39 -9.01
N PHE A 196 -12.03 33.25 -8.80
CA PHE A 196 -10.91 33.16 -7.84
C PHE A 196 -9.66 33.81 -8.42
N SER A 197 -9.06 34.71 -7.65
CA SER A 197 -7.89 35.47 -8.04
C SER A 197 -6.66 34.62 -8.34
N GLY A 198 -6.59 33.42 -7.72
CA GLY A 198 -5.51 32.47 -7.90
C GLY A 198 -5.64 31.54 -9.12
N ASN A 199 -6.64 31.72 -9.98
CA ASN A 199 -6.86 30.85 -11.14
C ASN A 199 -6.36 31.45 -12.47
N LEU A 200 -7.06 32.42 -13.05
CA LEU A 200 -6.68 32.98 -14.35
C LEU A 200 -5.34 33.72 -14.26
N GLY A 201 -4.43 33.40 -15.17
CA GLY A 201 -3.08 33.98 -15.19
C GLY A 201 -2.02 33.12 -14.52
N PHE A 202 -2.40 32.17 -13.69
CA PHE A 202 -1.48 31.20 -13.09
C PHE A 202 -1.41 29.91 -13.90
N PRO A 203 -0.22 29.29 -14.00
CA PRO A 203 -0.09 27.97 -14.61
C PRO A 203 -0.82 26.92 -13.77
N ILE A 204 -1.28 25.85 -14.43
CA ILE A 204 -1.78 24.69 -13.70
C ILE A 204 -0.63 24.06 -12.89
N PRO A 205 -0.83 23.66 -11.62
CA PRO A 205 0.23 23.11 -10.77
C PRO A 205 0.93 21.90 -11.41
N ALA A 206 2.23 21.74 -11.21
CA ALA A 206 2.98 20.64 -11.78
C ALA A 206 2.48 19.26 -11.34
N ASN A 207 1.97 19.15 -10.10
CA ASN A 207 1.44 17.95 -9.48
C ASN A 207 -0.09 17.79 -9.64
N TRP A 208 -0.75 18.52 -10.57
CA TRP A 208 -2.19 18.38 -10.77
C TRP A 208 -2.57 16.96 -11.19
N ASN A 209 -3.62 16.43 -10.58
CA ASN A 209 -4.20 15.14 -10.93
C ASN A 209 -5.63 15.30 -11.44
N TYR A 210 -6.37 16.19 -10.81
CA TYR A 210 -7.74 16.55 -11.17
C TYR A 210 -7.85 18.04 -11.44
N ASP A 211 -8.72 18.41 -12.39
CA ASP A 211 -9.03 19.79 -12.75
C ASP A 211 -10.55 19.90 -12.95
N GLN A 212 -11.23 20.55 -12.00
CA GLN A 212 -12.66 20.80 -12.02
C GLN A 212 -12.93 22.01 -12.91
N PHE A 213 -13.58 21.81 -14.04
CA PHE A 213 -13.65 22.84 -15.07
C PHE A 213 -15.05 23.27 -15.50
N ALA A 214 -16.10 22.53 -15.15
CA ALA A 214 -17.47 22.88 -15.51
C ALA A 214 -18.48 22.17 -14.63
N GLU A 215 -19.52 22.86 -14.22
CA GLU A 215 -20.70 22.28 -13.56
C GLU A 215 -21.76 21.88 -14.59
N ILE A 216 -22.47 20.78 -14.32
CA ILE A 216 -23.72 20.40 -14.97
C ILE A 216 -24.81 20.38 -13.91
N SER A 217 -25.68 21.41 -13.91
CA SER A 217 -26.85 21.41 -13.08
C SER A 217 -27.98 20.62 -13.77
N GLY A 218 -28.68 19.79 -12.99
CA GLY A 218 -29.77 18.95 -13.50
C GLY A 218 -29.31 17.85 -14.45
N TYR A 219 -28.18 17.23 -14.19
CA TYR A 219 -27.68 16.06 -14.93
C TYR A 219 -28.72 14.94 -14.91
N HIS A 220 -29.20 14.53 -16.09
CA HIS A 220 -30.34 13.62 -16.27
C HIS A 220 -31.61 14.02 -15.48
N ASP A 221 -31.86 15.33 -15.33
CA ASP A 221 -32.98 15.91 -14.60
C ASP A 221 -33.08 15.55 -13.11
N LYS A 222 -32.00 15.02 -12.52
CA LYS A 222 -31.97 14.49 -11.13
C LYS A 222 -30.82 14.98 -10.27
N TRP A 223 -29.63 15.12 -10.84
CA TRP A 223 -28.40 15.36 -10.09
C TRP A 223 -27.67 16.61 -10.58
N ASP A 224 -26.74 17.10 -9.74
CA ASP A 224 -25.72 18.05 -10.19
C ASP A 224 -24.36 17.35 -10.09
N LEU A 225 -23.49 17.62 -11.03
CA LEU A 225 -22.11 17.14 -10.99
C LEU A 225 -21.15 18.16 -11.60
N ASP A 226 -19.92 18.14 -11.12
CA ASP A 226 -18.82 18.91 -11.65
C ASP A 226 -17.96 18.04 -12.56
N ARG A 227 -17.68 18.52 -13.76
CA ARG A 227 -16.84 17.84 -14.74
C ARG A 227 -15.37 18.03 -14.39
N VAL A 228 -14.64 16.93 -14.35
CA VAL A 228 -13.26 16.89 -13.92
C VAL A 228 -12.37 16.26 -14.98
N ALA A 229 -11.30 16.97 -15.34
CA ALA A 229 -10.22 16.40 -16.15
C ALA A 229 -9.29 15.58 -15.25
N TYR A 230 -8.81 14.47 -15.76
CA TYR A 230 -7.95 13.54 -15.05
C TYR A 230 -6.61 13.38 -15.75
N SER A 231 -5.49 13.58 -15.05
CA SER A 231 -4.13 13.48 -15.61
C SER A 231 -3.53 12.08 -15.54
N GLY A 232 -4.00 11.25 -14.61
CA GLY A 232 -3.46 9.93 -14.37
C GLY A 232 -2.16 9.87 -13.55
N ARG A 233 -1.73 10.99 -12.95
CA ARG A 233 -0.50 11.02 -12.11
C ARG A 233 -0.66 10.25 -10.80
N VAL A 234 -1.85 10.29 -10.24
CA VAL A 234 -2.24 9.51 -9.06
C VAL A 234 -3.45 8.68 -9.45
N SER A 235 -3.39 7.38 -9.21
CA SER A 235 -4.49 6.46 -9.52
C SER A 235 -5.70 6.73 -8.63
N ALA A 236 -6.90 6.69 -9.21
CA ALA A 236 -8.15 6.66 -8.46
C ALA A 236 -8.39 5.27 -7.86
N CYS A 237 -9.13 5.20 -6.74
CA CYS A 237 -9.43 3.96 -6.05
C CYS A 237 -10.42 3.11 -6.86
N GLY A 238 -10.06 1.87 -7.16
CA GLY A 238 -10.89 0.91 -7.88
C GLY A 238 -11.49 -0.18 -7.02
N TYR A 239 -11.36 -0.11 -5.70
CA TYR A 239 -11.88 -1.10 -4.75
C TYR A 239 -12.14 -0.46 -3.39
N VAL A 240 -12.81 -1.21 -2.49
CA VAL A 240 -13.10 -0.84 -1.11
C VAL A 240 -12.51 -1.92 -0.20
N SER A 241 -11.74 -1.53 0.81
CA SER A 241 -10.96 -2.43 1.65
C SER A 241 -11.80 -3.43 2.48
N ASN A 242 -13.11 -3.23 2.61
CA ASN A 242 -13.98 -4.03 3.48
C ASN A 242 -15.02 -4.85 2.70
N THR A 243 -14.89 -5.02 1.38
CA THR A 243 -15.88 -5.80 0.62
C THR A 243 -15.44 -7.23 0.41
N SER A 244 -16.29 -8.14 0.86
CA SER A 244 -16.22 -9.60 0.64
C SER A 244 -16.45 -9.97 -0.83
N THR A 245 -15.60 -9.49 -1.75
CA THR A 245 -15.64 -9.89 -3.15
C THR A 245 -14.24 -10.19 -3.64
N GLY A 246 -13.75 -11.40 -3.33
CA GLY A 246 -12.62 -12.03 -4.05
C GLY A 246 -11.22 -11.48 -3.78
N GLY A 247 -11.05 -10.46 -2.92
CA GLY A 247 -9.77 -10.06 -2.36
C GLY A 247 -9.56 -10.70 -0.99
N TYR A 248 -8.32 -10.81 -0.54
CA TYR A 248 -8.09 -11.21 0.84
C TYR A 248 -8.86 -10.23 1.76
N ASP A 249 -9.82 -10.76 2.54
CA ASP A 249 -10.53 -10.01 3.56
C ASP A 249 -9.47 -9.41 4.50
N ASP A 250 -9.43 -8.09 4.56
CA ASP A 250 -8.56 -7.42 5.54
C ASP A 250 -9.24 -7.57 6.91
N PRO A 251 -8.71 -8.40 7.81
CA PRO A 251 -9.39 -8.72 9.04
C PRO A 251 -9.51 -7.49 9.92
N ASP A 252 -10.62 -7.40 10.64
CA ASP A 252 -10.76 -6.41 11.72
C ASP A 252 -9.57 -6.56 12.69
N PRO A 253 -8.75 -5.53 12.88
CA PRO A 253 -7.61 -5.59 13.81
C PRO A 253 -7.99 -6.03 15.22
N SER A 254 -9.23 -5.80 15.64
CA SER A 254 -9.76 -6.26 16.93
C SER A 254 -9.98 -7.78 17.00
N ASP A 255 -10.03 -8.46 15.84
CA ASP A 255 -10.24 -9.90 15.74
C ASP A 255 -8.96 -10.73 15.60
N SER A 256 -7.78 -10.10 15.48
CA SER A 256 -6.50 -10.82 15.38
C SER A 256 -6.28 -11.79 16.55
N ALA A 257 -6.76 -11.45 17.74
CA ALA A 257 -6.73 -12.33 18.91
C ALA A 257 -7.68 -13.54 18.81
N LYS A 258 -8.66 -13.53 17.92
CA LYS A 258 -9.60 -14.62 17.66
C LYS A 258 -9.21 -15.44 16.43
N ASP A 259 -8.22 -15.01 15.66
CA ASP A 259 -7.77 -15.69 14.47
C ASP A 259 -7.34 -17.13 14.81
N PRO A 260 -7.81 -18.16 14.10
CA PRO A 260 -7.51 -19.55 14.40
C PRO A 260 -6.01 -19.86 14.34
N PHE A 261 -5.25 -19.23 13.43
CA PHE A 261 -3.81 -19.43 13.34
C PHE A 261 -3.09 -18.82 14.55
N TYR A 262 -3.46 -17.62 14.97
CA TYR A 262 -2.91 -17.01 16.18
C TYR A 262 -3.18 -17.89 17.41
N GLN A 263 -4.42 -18.36 17.58
CA GLN A 263 -4.79 -19.23 18.69
C GLN A 263 -4.02 -20.56 18.67
N TRP A 264 -3.78 -21.09 17.46
CA TRP A 264 -2.97 -22.29 17.30
C TRP A 264 -1.50 -22.04 17.73
N ILE A 265 -0.86 -20.94 17.28
CA ILE A 265 0.50 -20.58 17.71
C ILE A 265 0.59 -20.45 19.22
N LEU A 266 -0.34 -19.70 19.83
CA LEU A 266 -0.39 -19.49 21.29
C LEU A 266 -0.57 -20.83 22.04
N GLY A 267 -1.43 -21.70 21.54
CA GLY A 267 -1.64 -23.04 22.10
C GLY A 267 -0.38 -23.91 22.04
N VAL A 268 0.28 -23.95 20.88
CA VAL A 268 1.54 -24.69 20.69
C VAL A 268 2.64 -24.16 21.61
N GLU A 269 2.82 -22.83 21.69
CA GLU A 269 3.84 -22.25 22.57
C GLU A 269 3.59 -22.60 24.06
N ASN A 270 2.36 -22.47 24.53
CA ASN A 270 2.00 -22.78 25.92
C ASN A 270 2.23 -24.27 26.23
N GLU A 271 1.86 -25.16 25.34
CA GLU A 271 2.04 -26.60 25.51
C GLU A 271 3.51 -26.99 25.45
N CYS A 272 4.30 -26.40 24.51
CA CYS A 272 5.75 -26.59 24.48
C CYS A 272 6.44 -26.14 25.76
N VAL A 273 6.06 -24.97 26.29
CA VAL A 273 6.59 -24.47 27.58
C VAL A 273 6.27 -25.44 28.71
N SER A 274 5.06 -25.96 28.76
CA SER A 274 4.61 -26.92 29.80
C SER A 274 5.40 -28.23 29.70
N GLU A 275 5.51 -28.83 28.51
CA GLU A 275 6.23 -30.10 28.32
C GLU A 275 7.74 -29.97 28.52
N MET A 276 8.36 -28.91 28.02
CA MET A 276 9.78 -28.65 28.21
C MET A 276 10.11 -28.37 29.69
N GLY A 277 9.21 -27.73 30.44
CA GLY A 277 9.37 -27.48 31.87
C GLY A 277 9.49 -28.72 32.72
N THR A 278 8.99 -29.86 32.23
CA THR A 278 9.15 -31.15 32.91
C THR A 278 10.47 -31.85 32.57
N ILE A 279 11.12 -31.46 31.49
CA ILE A 279 12.30 -32.13 30.93
C ILE A 279 13.58 -31.31 31.17
N PHE A 280 13.50 -29.99 31.09
CA PHE A 280 14.66 -29.10 31.14
C PHE A 280 14.60 -28.15 32.35
N ASN A 281 15.69 -28.08 33.07
CA ASN A 281 15.90 -27.13 34.15
C ASN A 281 17.26 -26.42 33.96
N PRO A 282 17.33 -25.13 33.66
CA PRO A 282 16.29 -24.11 33.61
C PRO A 282 15.68 -23.88 32.20
N LEU A 283 14.36 -23.77 32.16
CA LEU A 283 13.53 -23.57 30.96
C LEU A 283 13.87 -22.31 30.15
N TYR A 284 14.50 -21.32 30.76
CA TYR A 284 14.77 -20.02 30.14
C TYR A 284 15.64 -20.07 28.87
N ALA A 285 16.55 -21.03 28.75
CA ALA A 285 17.46 -21.14 27.61
C ALA A 285 16.75 -21.52 26.29
N TYR A 286 15.56 -22.16 26.36
CA TYR A 286 14.86 -22.66 25.18
C TYR A 286 13.57 -21.91 24.84
N ARG A 287 13.10 -21.04 25.72
CA ARG A 287 11.86 -20.32 25.52
C ARG A 287 11.90 -19.41 24.28
N SER A 288 13.02 -18.76 24.04
CA SER A 288 13.25 -17.97 22.83
C SER A 288 13.37 -18.81 21.55
N SER A 289 13.71 -20.10 21.66
CA SER A 289 13.85 -21.01 20.51
C SER A 289 12.54 -21.71 20.12
N ILE A 290 11.49 -21.69 20.95
CA ILE A 290 10.21 -22.33 20.63
C ILE A 290 9.63 -21.74 19.36
N GLY A 291 9.63 -20.41 19.24
CA GLY A 291 9.14 -19.73 18.04
C GLY A 291 9.90 -20.17 16.78
N GLU A 292 11.22 -20.33 16.85
CA GLU A 292 12.04 -20.81 15.74
C GLU A 292 11.70 -22.26 15.35
N PHE A 293 11.47 -23.15 16.31
CA PHE A 293 11.05 -24.54 16.03
C PHE A 293 9.64 -24.60 15.40
N ILE A 294 8.73 -23.70 15.80
CA ILE A 294 7.42 -23.58 15.15
C ILE A 294 7.59 -23.09 13.71
N LEU A 295 8.46 -22.13 13.45
CA LEU A 295 8.75 -21.66 12.09
C LEU A 295 9.41 -22.76 11.24
N GLU A 296 10.33 -23.55 11.80
CA GLU A 296 10.92 -24.73 11.15
C GLU A 296 9.83 -25.78 10.77
N TRP A 297 8.80 -25.92 11.59
CA TRP A 297 7.64 -26.76 11.28
C TRP A 297 6.80 -26.16 10.15
N LEU A 298 6.43 -24.89 10.26
CA LEU A 298 5.52 -24.21 9.33
C LEU A 298 6.05 -24.10 7.90
N ARG A 299 7.36 -23.94 7.69
CA ARG A 299 7.96 -23.89 6.35
C ARG A 299 7.89 -25.22 5.59
N LYS A 300 7.64 -26.36 6.29
CA LYS A 300 7.57 -27.72 5.70
C LYS A 300 6.18 -28.01 5.14
N PRO A 301 6.08 -28.77 4.02
CA PRO A 301 7.14 -29.26 3.16
C PRO A 301 7.54 -28.27 2.05
N LYS A 302 6.88 -27.12 1.91
CA LYS A 302 7.01 -26.21 0.75
C LYS A 302 8.44 -25.72 0.55
N TYR A 303 9.11 -25.30 1.61
CA TYR A 303 10.48 -24.75 1.59
C TYR A 303 11.53 -25.68 2.22
N TRP A 304 11.10 -26.77 2.82
CA TRP A 304 11.99 -27.71 3.46
C TRP A 304 11.38 -29.12 3.49
N SER A 305 12.10 -30.12 2.94
CA SER A 305 11.75 -31.53 3.12
C SER A 305 12.98 -32.38 3.41
N ASP A 306 12.80 -33.40 4.22
CA ASP A 306 13.87 -34.37 4.54
C ASP A 306 14.26 -35.15 3.28
N GLY A 307 15.55 -35.24 2.99
CA GLY A 307 16.09 -36.01 1.84
C GLY A 307 15.92 -35.32 0.48
N SER A 308 15.66 -34.03 0.43
CA SER A 308 15.43 -33.28 -0.79
C SER A 308 16.71 -33.05 -1.61
N SER A 309 16.53 -32.99 -2.93
CA SER A 309 17.53 -32.62 -3.93
C SER A 309 17.12 -31.32 -4.65
N GLY A 310 18.05 -30.67 -5.33
CA GLY A 310 17.76 -29.49 -6.15
C GLY A 310 17.44 -28.23 -5.36
N LYS A 311 16.33 -27.55 -5.67
CA LYS A 311 16.00 -26.24 -5.08
C LYS A 311 15.91 -26.26 -3.55
N GLN A 312 15.45 -27.35 -2.98
CA GLN A 312 15.32 -27.46 -1.52
C GLN A 312 16.67 -27.65 -0.82
N LEU A 313 17.68 -28.21 -1.48
CA LEU A 313 19.03 -28.31 -0.94
C LEU A 313 19.62 -26.91 -0.66
N MET A 314 19.31 -25.91 -1.46
CA MET A 314 19.76 -24.53 -1.26
C MET A 314 19.12 -23.93 -0.01
N TRP A 315 17.85 -24.22 0.27
CA TRP A 315 17.20 -23.80 1.51
C TRP A 315 17.85 -24.47 2.74
N HIS A 316 18.26 -25.75 2.64
CA HIS A 316 18.98 -26.43 3.72
C HIS A 316 20.33 -25.75 4.04
N THR A 317 21.00 -25.22 3.00
CA THR A 317 22.26 -24.49 3.18
C THR A 317 22.02 -23.07 3.68
N TYR A 318 21.00 -22.39 3.15
CA TYR A 318 20.67 -21.01 3.48
C TYR A 318 20.12 -20.89 4.92
N THR A 319 19.16 -21.73 5.27
CA THR A 319 18.53 -21.71 6.59
C THR A 319 18.58 -23.10 7.23
N PRO A 320 19.77 -23.57 7.66
CA PRO A 320 19.88 -24.86 8.31
C PRO A 320 19.04 -24.89 9.59
N GLU A 321 18.59 -26.06 9.98
CA GLU A 321 17.96 -26.22 11.29
C GLU A 321 18.95 -25.82 12.39
N LEU A 322 18.44 -25.15 13.43
CA LEU A 322 19.26 -24.68 14.56
C LEU A 322 20.13 -25.81 15.12
N SER A 323 21.29 -25.40 15.65
CA SER A 323 22.39 -26.23 16.16
C SER A 323 21.99 -27.61 16.70
N THR A 324 22.89 -28.54 16.45
CA THR A 324 22.74 -29.98 16.63
C THR A 324 23.14 -30.48 18.04
N SER A 325 23.14 -29.63 19.09
CA SER A 325 23.31 -30.20 20.44
C SER A 325 22.15 -31.17 20.74
N ALA A 326 22.43 -32.23 21.49
CA ALA A 326 21.41 -33.21 21.84
C ALA A 326 20.19 -32.58 22.53
N GLU A 327 20.44 -31.54 23.33
CA GLU A 327 19.41 -30.81 24.06
C GLU A 327 18.50 -29.99 23.11
N VAL A 328 19.08 -29.27 22.15
CA VAL A 328 18.32 -28.53 21.14
C VAL A 328 17.51 -29.49 20.26
N ALA A 329 18.09 -30.60 19.87
CA ALA A 329 17.38 -31.64 19.11
C ALA A 329 16.19 -32.22 19.90
N GLN A 330 16.35 -32.42 21.19
CA GLN A 330 15.26 -32.91 22.05
C GLN A 330 14.15 -31.85 22.20
N ALA A 331 14.49 -30.58 22.42
CA ALA A 331 13.53 -29.48 22.51
C ALA A 331 12.75 -29.32 21.19
N ARG A 332 13.43 -29.39 20.05
CA ARG A 332 12.78 -29.40 18.72
C ARG A 332 11.82 -30.57 18.56
N ALA A 333 12.21 -31.79 18.98
CA ALA A 333 11.37 -32.97 18.89
C ALA A 333 10.09 -32.86 19.73
N VAL A 334 10.16 -32.22 20.91
CA VAL A 334 8.98 -31.87 21.71
C VAL A 334 8.07 -30.94 20.92
N CYS A 335 8.59 -29.86 20.38
CA CYS A 335 7.82 -28.87 19.63
C CYS A 335 7.14 -29.51 18.39
N VAL A 336 7.86 -30.34 17.62
CA VAL A 336 7.30 -31.10 16.49
C VAL A 336 6.15 -32.01 16.92
N THR A 337 6.28 -32.64 18.09
CA THR A 337 5.23 -33.52 18.62
C THR A 337 3.99 -32.75 19.00
N VAL A 338 4.17 -31.58 19.64
CA VAL A 338 3.07 -30.67 19.98
C VAL A 338 2.38 -30.15 18.73
N CYS A 339 3.14 -29.67 17.72
CA CYS A 339 2.58 -29.18 16.46
C CYS A 339 1.72 -30.26 15.76
N LYS A 340 2.20 -31.50 15.73
CA LYS A 340 1.43 -32.64 15.16
C LYS A 340 0.13 -32.89 15.91
N ARG A 341 0.16 -32.83 17.23
CA ARG A 341 -1.01 -33.12 18.09
C ARG A 341 -2.07 -32.03 17.98
N GLN A 342 -1.65 -30.79 17.84
CA GLN A 342 -2.52 -29.59 17.77
C GLN A 342 -3.20 -29.41 16.39
N HIS A 343 -2.95 -30.29 15.42
CA HIS A 343 -3.52 -30.18 14.07
C HIS A 343 -3.32 -28.79 13.47
N ASP A 344 -2.15 -28.54 12.93
CA ASP A 344 -1.71 -27.21 12.49
C ASP A 344 -2.68 -26.55 11.50
N ILE A 345 -2.89 -25.27 11.70
CA ILE A 345 -3.70 -24.39 10.86
C ILE A 345 -2.76 -23.60 9.97
N ARG A 346 -2.81 -23.83 8.65
CA ARG A 346 -1.93 -23.20 7.65
C ARG A 346 -2.67 -22.29 6.68
N THR A 347 -3.94 -22.06 6.93
CA THR A 347 -4.77 -21.17 6.13
C THR A 347 -5.43 -20.15 7.05
N SER A 348 -5.29 -18.90 6.72
CA SER A 348 -5.90 -17.78 7.42
C SER A 348 -6.11 -16.63 6.45
N GLY A 349 -7.21 -15.93 6.56
CA GLY A 349 -7.41 -14.66 5.83
C GLY A 349 -6.40 -13.59 6.23
N VAL A 350 -5.88 -13.68 7.47
CA VAL A 350 -4.87 -12.75 8.00
C VAL A 350 -3.46 -13.08 7.52
N TYR A 351 -3.18 -14.36 7.21
CA TYR A 351 -1.85 -14.88 6.88
C TYR A 351 -1.92 -15.70 5.59
N PRO A 352 -1.92 -15.06 4.43
CA PRO A 352 -2.22 -15.77 3.17
C PRO A 352 -1.15 -16.79 2.76
N ASP A 353 0.14 -16.59 3.10
CA ASP A 353 1.20 -17.59 2.87
C ASP A 353 2.07 -17.78 4.12
N ILE A 354 1.57 -18.58 5.03
CA ILE A 354 2.24 -18.91 6.30
C ILE A 354 3.58 -19.62 6.07
N ALA A 355 3.68 -20.51 5.11
CA ALA A 355 4.90 -21.27 4.85
C ALA A 355 5.99 -20.37 4.27
N HIS A 356 5.63 -19.43 3.40
CA HIS A 356 6.53 -18.42 2.86
C HIS A 356 7.05 -17.49 3.98
N CYS A 357 6.14 -16.92 4.75
CA CYS A 357 6.49 -16.07 5.88
C CYS A 357 7.46 -16.77 6.85
N ALA A 358 7.18 -18.03 7.22
CA ALA A 358 8.05 -18.79 8.10
C ALA A 358 9.45 -19.06 7.51
N ALA A 359 9.55 -19.35 6.21
CA ALA A 359 10.82 -19.56 5.55
C ALA A 359 11.65 -18.27 5.49
N THR A 360 11.03 -17.14 5.17
CA THR A 360 11.67 -15.82 5.12
C THR A 360 12.10 -15.35 6.51
N MET A 361 11.27 -15.56 7.55
CA MET A 361 11.65 -15.29 8.95
C MET A 361 12.90 -16.07 9.37
N LEU A 362 12.99 -17.35 9.01
CA LEU A 362 14.17 -18.16 9.31
C LEU A 362 15.43 -17.63 8.60
N GLY A 363 15.29 -17.05 7.41
CA GLY A 363 16.37 -16.31 6.76
C GLY A 363 16.87 -15.14 7.61
N TYR A 364 15.97 -14.31 8.10
CA TYR A 364 16.31 -13.19 9.00
C TYR A 364 16.83 -13.63 10.36
N LEU A 365 16.32 -14.72 10.91
CA LEU A 365 16.82 -15.27 12.18
C LEU A 365 18.25 -15.80 12.04
N THR A 366 18.55 -16.46 10.92
CA THR A 366 19.88 -17.06 10.64
C THR A 366 20.92 -15.97 10.33
N TRP A 367 20.61 -15.02 9.43
CA TRP A 367 21.59 -14.11 8.84
C TRP A 367 21.47 -12.66 9.35
N GLY A 368 20.43 -12.34 10.09
CA GLY A 368 20.19 -11.01 10.63
C GLY A 368 19.15 -10.22 9.83
N VAL A 369 18.51 -9.29 10.53
CA VAL A 369 17.59 -8.31 9.95
C VAL A 369 18.38 -7.08 9.53
N GLU A 370 18.42 -6.77 8.22
CA GLU A 370 19.05 -5.53 7.76
C GLU A 370 18.17 -4.34 8.10
N THR A 371 18.75 -3.34 8.74
CA THR A 371 18.06 -2.11 9.17
C THR A 371 18.50 -0.87 8.40
N ARG A 372 19.60 -0.93 7.67
CA ARG A 372 20.05 0.15 6.78
C ARG A 372 19.19 0.16 5.53
N GLN A 373 18.55 1.29 5.29
CA GLN A 373 17.46 1.42 4.33
C GLN A 373 17.88 1.20 2.86
N ASP A 374 19.13 1.46 2.53
CA ASP A 374 19.69 1.39 1.17
C ASP A 374 20.64 0.20 0.96
N LYS A 375 20.72 -0.71 1.93
CA LYS A 375 21.61 -1.86 1.88
C LYS A 375 20.83 -3.17 1.80
N TYR A 376 21.46 -4.15 1.16
CA TYR A 376 21.08 -5.54 1.17
C TYR A 376 21.67 -6.24 2.40
N GLY A 377 20.88 -7.11 3.02
CA GLY A 377 21.32 -8.05 4.02
C GLY A 377 21.10 -9.48 3.59
N LEU A 378 21.97 -10.42 3.97
CA LEU A 378 21.82 -11.82 3.56
C LEU A 378 20.51 -12.44 4.08
N GLY A 379 19.94 -11.92 5.17
CA GLY A 379 18.63 -12.31 5.67
C GLY A 379 17.48 -11.96 4.73
N ASP A 380 17.64 -10.94 3.86
CA ASP A 380 16.61 -10.59 2.85
C ASP A 380 16.49 -11.65 1.74
N LEU A 381 17.56 -12.43 1.48
CA LEU A 381 17.68 -13.29 0.31
C LEU A 381 16.49 -14.24 0.12
N GLY A 382 15.99 -14.82 1.19
CA GLY A 382 14.90 -15.79 1.13
C GLY A 382 13.50 -15.21 0.90
N GLY A 383 13.39 -13.89 0.78
CA GLY A 383 12.14 -13.17 0.55
C GLY A 383 12.18 -12.34 -0.73
N TRP A 384 11.83 -11.07 -0.62
CA TRP A 384 11.60 -10.13 -1.73
C TRP A 384 12.63 -10.15 -2.87
N PRO A 385 13.96 -10.37 -2.67
CA PRO A 385 14.89 -10.45 -3.78
C PRO A 385 14.72 -11.70 -4.65
N LEU A 386 14.44 -12.85 -4.05
CA LEU A 386 14.14 -14.07 -4.81
C LEU A 386 12.85 -13.93 -5.60
N ASP A 387 11.83 -13.32 -5.00
CA ASP A 387 10.53 -13.16 -5.62
C ASP A 387 10.56 -12.14 -6.76
N LEU A 388 11.37 -11.08 -6.65
CA LEU A 388 11.66 -10.20 -7.79
C LEU A 388 12.30 -10.95 -8.95
N LEU A 389 13.11 -11.95 -8.68
CA LEU A 389 13.68 -12.78 -9.74
C LEU A 389 12.69 -13.83 -10.26
N GLN A 390 11.79 -14.32 -9.44
CA GLN A 390 10.73 -15.22 -9.90
C GLN A 390 9.81 -14.51 -10.90
N ILE A 391 9.36 -13.28 -10.58
CA ILE A 391 8.52 -12.52 -11.50
C ILE A 391 9.27 -12.10 -12.76
N TRP A 392 10.56 -11.75 -12.67
CA TRP A 392 11.38 -11.51 -13.86
C TRP A 392 11.51 -12.75 -14.74
N GLY A 393 11.72 -13.91 -14.12
CA GLY A 393 11.75 -15.18 -14.83
C GLY A 393 10.41 -15.51 -15.51
N ALA A 394 9.28 -15.21 -14.88
CA ALA A 394 7.97 -15.31 -15.51
C ALA A 394 7.83 -14.35 -16.69
N TYR A 395 8.24 -13.08 -16.55
CA TYR A 395 8.26 -12.13 -17.64
C TYR A 395 9.05 -12.64 -18.86
N THR A 396 10.24 -13.19 -18.65
CA THR A 396 11.07 -13.70 -19.77
C THR A 396 10.42 -14.84 -20.53
N ARG A 397 9.57 -15.63 -19.89
CA ARG A 397 8.86 -16.75 -20.50
C ARG A 397 7.51 -16.34 -21.13
N GLU A 398 6.80 -15.45 -20.47
CA GLU A 398 5.38 -15.15 -20.76
C GLU A 398 5.17 -13.75 -21.34
N GLY A 399 6.07 -12.80 -21.07
CA GLY A 399 5.96 -11.40 -21.48
C GLY A 399 6.10 -11.14 -22.98
N LYS A 400 6.66 -12.08 -23.78
CA LYS A 400 6.67 -12.11 -25.25
C LYS A 400 6.92 -10.76 -25.95
N GLY A 401 7.85 -9.96 -25.40
CA GLY A 401 8.22 -8.66 -25.98
C GLY A 401 7.39 -7.47 -25.48
N ALA A 402 6.55 -7.64 -24.48
CA ALA A 402 5.92 -6.52 -23.77
C ALA A 402 6.99 -5.67 -23.05
N ASP A 403 6.69 -4.39 -22.82
CA ASP A 403 7.51 -3.54 -21.98
C ASP A 403 7.55 -4.09 -20.54
N LEU A 404 8.76 -4.23 -19.98
CA LEU A 404 8.96 -4.84 -18.66
C LEU A 404 8.21 -4.05 -17.56
N ALA A 405 8.26 -2.72 -17.56
CA ALA A 405 7.61 -1.93 -16.53
C ALA A 405 6.09 -2.05 -16.60
N GLN A 406 5.54 -2.05 -17.83
CA GLN A 406 4.10 -2.22 -18.03
C GLN A 406 3.65 -3.64 -17.63
N TRP A 407 4.44 -4.66 -17.95
CA TRP A 407 4.14 -6.04 -17.59
C TRP A 407 4.17 -6.22 -16.06
N LEU A 408 5.21 -5.72 -15.39
CA LEU A 408 5.30 -5.75 -13.93
C LEU A 408 4.15 -5.00 -13.27
N HIS A 409 3.73 -3.88 -13.85
CA HIS A 409 2.57 -3.15 -13.32
C HIS A 409 1.30 -4.00 -13.29
N ALA A 410 1.12 -4.90 -14.25
CA ALA A 410 -0.05 -5.77 -14.32
C ALA A 410 0.04 -7.00 -13.41
N HIS A 411 1.25 -7.50 -13.12
CA HIS A 411 1.43 -8.83 -12.53
C HIS A 411 2.03 -8.83 -11.11
N LEU A 412 2.92 -7.86 -10.79
CA LEU A 412 3.53 -7.80 -9.46
C LEU A 412 2.48 -7.46 -8.41
N GLY A 413 2.37 -8.28 -7.37
CA GLY A 413 1.36 -8.13 -6.33
C GLY A 413 -0.06 -8.48 -6.79
N SER A 414 -0.21 -9.25 -7.88
CA SER A 414 -1.51 -9.77 -8.33
C SER A 414 -2.16 -10.63 -7.25
N LEU A 415 -3.49 -10.54 -7.15
CA LEU A 415 -4.31 -11.41 -6.29
C LEU A 415 -4.53 -12.79 -6.93
N GLU A 416 -4.29 -12.91 -8.25
CA GLU A 416 -4.40 -14.17 -8.97
C GLU A 416 -3.14 -15.00 -8.79
N ASP A 417 -3.30 -16.28 -8.48
CA ASP A 417 -2.19 -17.23 -8.35
C ASP A 417 -1.49 -17.43 -9.70
N GLY A 418 -0.16 -17.46 -9.67
CA GLY A 418 0.61 -18.08 -10.76
C GLY A 418 1.68 -17.27 -11.45
N VAL A 419 1.93 -16.00 -11.11
CA VAL A 419 2.89 -15.15 -11.83
C VAL A 419 4.10 -14.71 -10.98
N GLY A 420 4.52 -15.52 -10.03
CA GLY A 420 5.87 -15.46 -9.47
C GLY A 420 6.11 -14.48 -8.31
N PHE A 421 5.35 -13.39 -8.15
CA PHE A 421 5.42 -12.49 -6.98
C PHE A 421 4.06 -11.87 -6.74
N GLY A 422 3.17 -12.67 -6.16
CA GLY A 422 1.80 -12.29 -5.87
C GLY A 422 1.66 -11.44 -4.61
N TYR A 423 0.44 -10.97 -4.35
CA TYR A 423 0.12 -10.17 -3.18
C TYR A 423 0.44 -10.90 -1.86
N ALA A 424 0.12 -12.19 -1.79
CA ALA A 424 0.39 -13.03 -0.62
C ALA A 424 1.89 -13.13 -0.30
N ASP A 425 2.74 -13.23 -1.33
CA ASP A 425 4.19 -13.30 -1.15
C ASP A 425 4.75 -11.96 -0.67
N VAL A 426 4.33 -10.83 -1.27
CA VAL A 426 4.75 -9.50 -0.82
C VAL A 426 4.35 -9.26 0.64
N LEU A 427 3.15 -9.66 1.03
CA LEU A 427 2.68 -9.54 2.41
C LEU A 427 3.50 -10.43 3.35
N ALA A 428 3.76 -11.69 2.95
CA ALA A 428 4.55 -12.62 3.75
C ALA A 428 5.98 -12.11 4.00
N ASP A 429 6.61 -11.49 3.00
CA ASP A 429 7.94 -10.88 3.13
C ASP A 429 7.94 -9.66 4.06
N ALA A 430 6.95 -8.80 3.91
CA ALA A 430 6.77 -7.63 4.77
C ALA A 430 6.59 -8.07 6.23
N ASP A 431 5.74 -9.04 6.46
CA ASP A 431 5.45 -9.58 7.77
C ASP A 431 6.67 -10.27 8.38
N ALA A 432 7.37 -11.09 7.61
CA ALA A 432 8.56 -11.81 8.06
C ALA A 432 9.64 -10.86 8.59
N TRP A 433 9.90 -9.76 7.88
CA TRP A 433 10.85 -8.74 8.33
C TRP A 433 10.42 -8.07 9.63
N MET A 434 9.15 -7.64 9.73
CA MET A 434 8.62 -6.96 10.91
C MET A 434 8.57 -7.87 12.13
N LEU A 435 8.06 -9.10 11.96
CA LEU A 435 7.97 -10.09 13.04
C LEU A 435 9.35 -10.44 13.58
N THR A 436 10.31 -10.73 12.67
CA THR A 436 11.65 -11.11 13.11
C THR A 436 12.37 -9.93 13.78
N LYS A 437 12.19 -8.71 13.27
CA LYS A 437 12.72 -7.51 13.91
C LYS A 437 12.17 -7.37 15.33
N TYR A 438 10.84 -7.50 15.50
CA TYR A 438 10.20 -7.45 16.81
C TYR A 438 10.74 -8.53 17.75
N MET A 439 10.82 -9.78 17.31
CA MET A 439 11.34 -10.88 18.12
C MET A 439 12.79 -10.64 18.57
N LYS A 440 13.64 -10.06 17.71
CA LYS A 440 15.03 -9.75 18.04
C LYS A 440 15.19 -8.57 19.02
N GLU A 441 14.32 -7.60 18.95
CA GLU A 441 14.32 -6.44 19.84
C GLU A 441 13.76 -6.77 21.24
N HIS A 442 12.98 -7.85 21.38
CA HIS A 442 12.28 -8.24 22.59
C HIS A 442 12.59 -9.67 23.06
N VAL A 443 13.84 -10.10 22.87
CA VAL A 443 14.31 -11.50 23.09
C VAL A 443 13.95 -12.08 24.47
N SER A 444 13.85 -11.24 25.50
CA SER A 444 13.63 -11.70 26.89
C SER A 444 12.14 -11.84 27.28
N GLU A 445 11.24 -11.27 26.52
CA GLU A 445 9.85 -11.04 26.97
C GLU A 445 8.80 -11.60 26.02
N HIS A 446 9.13 -11.86 24.74
CA HIS A 446 8.13 -12.10 23.72
C HIS A 446 8.35 -13.38 22.91
N SER A 447 7.27 -14.12 22.80
CA SER A 447 7.08 -15.30 21.98
C SER A 447 6.72 -14.93 20.53
N LEU A 448 6.64 -15.91 19.65
CA LEU A 448 6.15 -15.75 18.29
C LEU A 448 4.68 -15.24 18.29
N SER A 449 3.84 -15.79 19.18
CA SER A 449 2.45 -15.33 19.30
C SER A 449 2.34 -13.85 19.70
N GLU A 450 3.21 -13.36 20.60
CA GLU A 450 3.19 -11.94 20.99
C GLU A 450 3.69 -11.04 19.85
N ALA A 451 4.70 -11.45 19.11
CA ALA A 451 5.16 -10.75 17.90
C ALA A 451 4.03 -10.65 16.87
N ILE A 452 3.32 -11.74 16.62
CA ILE A 452 2.16 -11.82 15.76
C ILE A 452 1.07 -10.86 16.23
N LYS A 453 0.63 -10.95 17.48
CA LYS A 453 -0.41 -10.10 18.05
C LYS A 453 -0.09 -8.61 17.90
N THR A 454 1.15 -8.22 18.15
CA THR A 454 1.57 -6.81 18.09
C THR A 454 1.70 -6.31 16.67
N THR A 455 2.22 -7.14 15.74
CA THR A 455 2.47 -6.74 14.36
C THR A 455 1.19 -6.76 13.52
N PHE A 456 0.27 -7.68 13.78
CA PHE A 456 -0.90 -7.96 12.96
C PHE A 456 -2.21 -7.34 13.46
N SER A 457 -2.14 -6.44 14.42
CA SER A 457 -3.28 -5.59 14.75
C SER A 457 -3.61 -4.55 13.66
N GLN A 458 -3.06 -4.72 12.45
CA GLN A 458 -3.16 -3.77 11.35
C GLN A 458 -3.53 -4.46 10.03
N SER A 459 -4.18 -3.73 9.15
CA SER A 459 -4.56 -4.22 7.82
C SER A 459 -3.36 -4.69 6.98
N HIS A 460 -3.58 -5.54 6.00
CA HIS A 460 -2.55 -6.05 5.09
C HIS A 460 -1.76 -4.91 4.42
N THR A 461 -2.48 -3.94 3.90
CA THR A 461 -1.91 -2.80 3.19
C THR A 461 -1.09 -1.90 4.11
N HIS A 462 -1.55 -1.72 5.34
CA HIS A 462 -0.81 -0.99 6.35
C HIS A 462 0.51 -1.71 6.71
N ARG A 463 0.49 -3.02 6.82
CA ARG A 463 1.69 -3.83 7.09
C ARG A 463 2.72 -3.71 5.96
N ILE A 464 2.28 -3.79 4.70
CA ILE A 464 3.14 -3.58 3.53
C ILE A 464 3.72 -2.15 3.51
N ALA A 465 2.88 -1.13 3.70
CA ALA A 465 3.33 0.26 3.74
C ALA A 465 4.30 0.54 4.91
N ARG A 466 4.03 -0.05 6.09
CA ARG A 466 4.91 0.02 7.26
C ARG A 466 6.27 -0.64 7.00
N PHE A 467 6.26 -1.80 6.35
CA PHE A 467 7.49 -2.46 5.91
C PHE A 467 8.29 -1.55 4.97
N TYR A 468 7.65 -0.99 3.93
CA TYR A 468 8.31 -0.07 2.99
C TYR A 468 8.97 1.11 3.69
N LYS A 469 8.24 1.75 4.59
CA LYS A 469 8.75 2.88 5.39
C LYS A 469 9.88 2.45 6.32
N SER A 470 9.75 1.33 7.01
CA SER A 470 10.72 0.89 8.03
C SER A 470 11.96 0.27 7.39
N ARG A 471 11.82 -0.57 6.36
CA ARG A 471 12.93 -1.27 5.71
C ARG A 471 13.67 -0.40 4.71
N PHE A 472 12.95 0.44 3.94
CA PHE A 472 13.51 1.23 2.84
C PHE A 472 13.35 2.75 3.00
N GLY A 473 12.84 3.23 4.14
CA GLY A 473 12.60 4.65 4.39
C GLY A 473 11.48 5.26 3.55
N GLY A 474 10.67 4.44 2.87
CA GLY A 474 9.67 4.91 1.92
C GLY A 474 10.27 5.50 0.64
N VAL A 475 11.51 5.17 0.30
CA VAL A 475 12.27 5.76 -0.82
C VAL A 475 12.56 4.69 -1.86
N ALA A 476 12.05 4.86 -3.09
CA ALA A 476 12.23 3.91 -4.18
C ALA A 476 13.70 3.65 -4.53
N ASP A 477 14.55 4.68 -4.49
CA ASP A 477 15.98 4.53 -4.77
C ASP A 477 16.72 3.71 -3.70
N ASN A 478 16.19 3.59 -2.48
CA ASN A 478 16.74 2.69 -1.48
C ASN A 478 16.50 1.23 -1.84
N VAL A 479 15.33 0.90 -2.36
CA VAL A 479 15.02 -0.45 -2.90
C VAL A 479 15.98 -0.79 -4.04
N VAL A 480 16.19 0.14 -4.97
CA VAL A 480 17.13 -0.03 -6.09
C VAL A 480 18.54 -0.28 -5.57
N ARG A 481 19.04 0.55 -4.63
CA ARG A 481 20.38 0.40 -4.05
C ARG A 481 20.55 -0.90 -3.25
N ALA A 482 19.49 -1.38 -2.62
CA ALA A 482 19.51 -2.65 -1.92
C ALA A 482 19.52 -3.86 -2.88
N PHE A 483 18.82 -3.77 -4.01
CA PHE A 483 18.65 -4.90 -4.94
C PHE A 483 19.79 -5.07 -5.94
N LEU A 484 20.28 -3.99 -6.55
CA LEU A 484 21.24 -4.08 -7.67
C LEU A 484 22.56 -4.78 -7.33
N PRO A 485 23.16 -4.66 -6.13
CA PRO A 485 24.39 -5.39 -5.78
C PRO A 485 24.27 -6.90 -5.94
N LEU A 486 23.08 -7.47 -5.69
CA LEU A 486 22.80 -8.89 -5.86
C LEU A 486 23.05 -9.38 -7.29
N LEU A 487 22.72 -8.56 -8.30
CA LEU A 487 22.83 -8.93 -9.71
C LEU A 487 24.28 -8.94 -10.19
N ASN A 488 25.18 -8.22 -9.53
CA ASN A 488 26.61 -8.17 -9.84
C ASN A 488 27.43 -9.22 -9.12
N GLY A 489 26.85 -9.97 -8.19
CA GLY A 489 27.59 -10.91 -7.34
C GLY A 489 28.64 -10.27 -6.44
N ILE A 490 28.65 -8.93 -6.29
CA ILE A 490 29.78 -8.18 -5.69
C ILE A 490 29.70 -8.14 -4.17
N ASP A 491 28.51 -8.31 -3.57
CA ASP A 491 28.36 -8.21 -2.10
C ASP A 491 27.53 -9.37 -1.50
N VAL A 492 27.43 -10.46 -2.21
CA VAL A 492 26.55 -11.57 -1.85
C VAL A 492 27.28 -12.60 -0.98
N GLY A 493 28.50 -12.28 -0.63
CA GLY A 493 29.39 -13.18 0.05
C GLY A 493 29.53 -12.87 1.53
N ASP A 494 28.69 -13.41 2.38
CA ASP A 494 29.27 -14.02 3.58
C ASP A 494 30.10 -15.22 3.09
N ALA A 495 31.38 -15.29 3.46
CA ALA A 495 32.29 -16.40 3.11
C ALA A 495 31.73 -17.78 3.52
N ASN A 496 30.68 -17.80 4.34
CA ASN A 496 30.00 -18.99 4.81
C ASN A 496 28.80 -19.40 3.95
N PHE A 497 28.38 -18.58 2.94
CA PHE A 497 27.25 -18.90 2.07
C PHE A 497 27.63 -18.79 0.58
N THR A 498 27.94 -19.91 -0.04
CA THR A 498 28.40 -19.99 -1.43
C THR A 498 27.30 -20.25 -2.46
N CYS A 499 26.05 -20.48 -2.02
CA CYS A 499 24.95 -20.89 -2.89
C CYS A 499 24.07 -19.76 -3.41
N THR A 500 24.38 -18.48 -3.12
CA THR A 500 23.52 -17.34 -3.44
C THR A 500 23.20 -17.26 -4.93
N LEU A 501 24.21 -17.33 -5.80
CA LEU A 501 23.99 -17.26 -7.24
C LEU A 501 23.06 -18.37 -7.73
N GLY A 502 23.23 -19.59 -7.20
CA GLY A 502 22.37 -20.72 -7.52
C GLY A 502 20.92 -20.52 -7.05
N MET A 503 20.70 -19.90 -5.89
CA MET A 503 19.36 -19.53 -5.43
C MET A 503 18.73 -18.49 -6.35
N LEU A 504 19.46 -17.45 -6.71
CA LEU A 504 18.98 -16.36 -7.59
C LEU A 504 18.61 -16.91 -8.98
N GLN A 505 19.48 -17.71 -9.60
CA GLN A 505 19.21 -18.33 -10.88
C GLN A 505 18.07 -19.36 -10.80
N GLY A 506 18.02 -20.11 -9.71
CA GLY A 506 16.94 -21.07 -9.45
C GLY A 506 15.58 -20.39 -9.29
N ALA A 507 15.52 -19.24 -8.62
CA ALA A 507 14.31 -18.44 -8.50
C ALA A 507 13.87 -17.89 -9.86
N ALA A 508 14.78 -17.31 -10.63
CA ALA A 508 14.51 -16.83 -11.98
C ALA A 508 14.09 -17.95 -12.95
N ASN A 509 14.38 -19.23 -12.62
CA ASN A 509 14.26 -20.36 -13.53
C ASN A 509 14.94 -20.09 -14.88
N ALA A 510 16.15 -19.49 -14.82
CA ALA A 510 16.93 -19.04 -15.96
C ALA A 510 18.44 -19.23 -15.68
N ASN A 511 19.22 -19.36 -16.75
CA ASN A 511 20.68 -19.48 -16.66
C ASN A 511 21.37 -18.11 -16.48
N THR A 512 20.63 -17.02 -16.65
CA THR A 512 21.10 -15.63 -16.53
C THR A 512 20.27 -14.89 -15.50
N LEU A 513 20.82 -13.82 -14.96
CA LEU A 513 20.13 -12.84 -14.12
C LEU A 513 19.71 -11.63 -14.97
N PRO A 514 18.76 -10.81 -14.51
CA PRO A 514 18.44 -9.55 -15.17
C PRO A 514 19.68 -8.66 -15.29
N SER A 515 19.73 -7.86 -16.36
CA SER A 515 20.70 -6.77 -16.49
C SER A 515 20.49 -5.72 -15.39
N MET A 516 21.48 -4.87 -15.16
CA MET A 516 21.37 -3.78 -14.18
C MET A 516 20.19 -2.83 -14.46
N SER A 517 19.89 -2.61 -15.75
CA SER A 517 18.74 -1.80 -16.16
C SER A 517 17.41 -2.49 -15.88
N GLU A 518 17.28 -3.77 -16.18
CA GLU A 518 16.08 -4.56 -15.84
C GLU A 518 15.91 -4.67 -14.33
N GLY A 519 17.00 -4.89 -13.59
CA GLY A 519 16.99 -4.92 -12.13
C GLY A 519 16.51 -3.60 -11.52
N ALA A 520 16.90 -2.47 -12.09
CA ALA A 520 16.40 -1.18 -11.63
C ALA A 520 14.90 -1.01 -11.90
N VAL A 521 14.39 -1.52 -13.03
CA VAL A 521 12.94 -1.52 -13.34
C VAL A 521 12.18 -2.40 -12.36
N LEU A 522 12.68 -3.62 -12.07
CA LEU A 522 12.11 -4.53 -11.07
C LEU A 522 12.00 -3.87 -9.68
N ALA A 523 13.11 -3.31 -9.20
CA ALA A 523 13.15 -2.67 -7.89
C ALA A 523 12.23 -1.44 -7.79
N ARG A 524 12.13 -0.64 -8.86
CA ARG A 524 11.21 0.51 -8.91
C ARG A 524 9.75 0.09 -8.97
N ALA A 525 9.43 -0.97 -9.71
CA ALA A 525 8.08 -1.53 -9.76
C ALA A 525 7.66 -2.06 -8.38
N TYR A 526 8.57 -2.76 -7.68
CA TYR A 526 8.35 -3.23 -6.32
C TYR A 526 8.14 -2.06 -5.34
N ALA A 527 9.00 -1.05 -5.38
CA ALA A 527 8.85 0.15 -4.56
C ALA A 527 7.52 0.87 -4.81
N ALA A 528 7.09 0.97 -6.08
CA ALA A 528 5.81 1.56 -6.44
C ALA A 528 4.62 0.75 -5.90
N PHE A 529 4.72 -0.59 -5.90
CA PHE A 529 3.72 -1.45 -5.28
C PHE A 529 3.71 -1.30 -3.75
N LEU A 530 4.87 -1.32 -3.09
CA LEU A 530 4.98 -1.12 -1.64
C LEU A 530 4.45 0.23 -1.17
N ALA A 531 4.64 1.27 -1.99
CA ALA A 531 4.10 2.61 -1.71
C ALA A 531 2.59 2.69 -1.88
N ASN A 532 2.02 1.87 -2.74
CA ASN A 532 0.58 1.79 -2.99
C ASN A 532 0.20 0.32 -3.29
N PRO A 533 0.09 -0.52 -2.25
CA PRO A 533 -0.14 -1.96 -2.38
C PRO A 533 -1.53 -2.33 -2.91
N HIS A 534 -2.25 -1.37 -3.48
CA HIS A 534 -3.57 -1.52 -4.05
C HIS A 534 -3.51 -1.26 -5.55
N ARG A 535 -3.61 -2.30 -6.32
CA ARG A 535 -3.75 -2.22 -7.78
C ARG A 535 -5.01 -2.94 -8.24
#